data_65a7ed09411a3dc0fe1fb4f2a3cef922
#
_entry.id   65a7ed09411a3dc0fe1fb4f2a3cef922
#
_cell.length_a   1.000
_cell.length_b   1.000
_cell.length_c   1.000
_cell.angle_alpha   90.00
_cell.angle_beta   90.00
_cell.angle_gamma   90.00
#
_symmetry.space_group_name_H-M   'P 1'
#
loop_
_entity.id
_entity.type
_entity.pdbx_description
1 polymer ?
#
loop_
_entity_poly.entity_id
_entity_poly.type
_entity_poly.pdbx_seq_one_letter_code
_entity_poly.pdbx_strand_id
1 'polypeptide(L)'
;MKKKMLLLNTTVLLGLGGVLSTPAYASTIQDMESQKSQIQNQRQDVQSNIKAASDELTRLQAEQDQMKAQLERLTLAEEENNKKAQKTEADIKETSKQVDQLEKEIKLLQEKLEKRNDILKDRARSMQESGGNVEYLQVLLGSSSFGDFVDRALAVSTIVDADRGILKETKNMQDELKTKQADVKSKLASLEDMKAELDEMTVQLAAQKKQKDALAKELKDKEAKNEELKASLQSKDSSLANEQSTLEQNIKDQKAAEEAARKAAEQAAKEAAKKAAEKADSSSAKAEAPKASSNDVAPTSAPAPKASNVVTVGNRWIGNSAYVFGGGRSQSDINHGLFDCSSFVHWAYAQVGVNLGPLGSVSTETLKHAGTQVSSSQMQPGDLVFFDTYKKDGHVGIYVGGGKFIGAQSSTGVAIANMSSGYWKQKFNGRVVRI
;
A
#
# COMPACT_ATOMS: atom_id res chain seq x y z
N MET A 1 16.45 -6.76 4.90
CA MET A 1 17.71 -6.61 4.14
C MET A 1 18.40 -5.36 4.63
N LYS A 2 19.58 -5.47 5.19
CA LYS A 2 20.39 -4.31 5.57
C LYS A 2 20.78 -3.60 4.28
N LYS A 3 20.11 -2.49 3.94
CA LYS A 3 20.55 -1.59 2.88
C LYS A 3 21.94 -1.11 3.27
N LYS A 4 22.96 -1.56 2.55
CA LYS A 4 24.27 -0.94 2.59
C LYS A 4 24.05 0.49 2.10
N MET A 5 23.96 1.43 3.03
CA MET A 5 24.17 2.84 2.77
C MET A 5 25.59 2.93 2.22
N LEU A 6 25.73 3.05 0.91
CA LEU A 6 26.92 3.60 0.31
C LEU A 6 26.93 5.05 0.75
N LEU A 7 27.53 5.28 1.90
CA LEU A 7 28.10 6.57 2.23
C LEU A 7 29.14 6.79 1.14
N LEU A 8 28.78 7.59 0.13
CA LEU A 8 29.75 8.25 -0.71
C LEU A 8 30.57 9.10 0.27
N ASN A 9 31.64 8.50 0.80
CA ASN A 9 32.66 9.21 1.52
C ASN A 9 33.32 10.14 0.49
N THR A 10 32.68 11.26 0.20
CA THR A 10 33.31 12.41 -0.42
C THR A 10 34.25 13.04 0.60
N THR A 11 35.19 12.25 1.09
CA THR A 11 36.44 12.80 1.60
C THR A 11 37.24 13.24 0.37
N VAL A 12 36.73 14.22 -0.34
CA VAL A 12 37.60 15.06 -1.16
C VAL A 12 38.41 15.83 -0.12
N LEU A 13 39.61 15.31 0.12
CA LEU A 13 40.66 15.98 0.87
C LEU A 13 40.68 17.47 0.49
N LEU A 14 40.20 18.29 1.42
CA LEU A 14 40.57 19.68 1.51
C LEU A 14 42.07 19.78 1.78
N GLY A 15 42.86 19.51 0.73
CA GLY A 15 44.31 19.63 0.71
C GLY A 15 44.72 20.75 -0.22
N LEU A 16 44.08 21.91 -0.15
CA LEU A 16 44.54 23.14 -0.80
C LEU A 16 44.18 24.38 0.04
N GLY A 17 44.41 24.28 1.33
CA GLY A 17 44.50 25.44 2.18
C GLY A 17 45.97 25.65 2.52
N GLY A 18 46.82 26.09 1.58
CA GLY A 18 48.20 26.28 1.96
C GLY A 18 49.18 26.61 0.83
N VAL A 19 48.78 27.31 -0.21
CA VAL A 19 49.75 27.89 -1.12
C VAL A 19 49.37 29.33 -1.49
N LEU A 20 49.13 30.17 -0.47
CA LEU A 20 49.04 31.62 -0.68
C LEU A 20 49.89 32.38 0.34
N SER A 21 51.14 31.92 0.54
CA SER A 21 52.19 32.77 1.13
C SER A 21 53.56 32.19 0.81
N THR A 22 53.93 32.09 -0.47
CA THR A 22 55.34 32.07 -0.85
C THR A 22 55.72 33.46 -1.33
N PRO A 23 56.90 33.98 -0.88
CA PRO A 23 57.39 35.25 -1.41
C PRO A 23 57.58 35.13 -2.91
N ALA A 24 57.34 36.24 -3.61
CA ALA A 24 57.43 36.39 -5.06
C ALA A 24 58.81 35.97 -5.60
N TYR A 25 59.01 34.68 -5.77
CA TYR A 25 59.93 34.16 -6.76
C TYR A 25 59.16 34.16 -8.10
N ALA A 26 59.68 34.82 -9.12
CA ALA A 26 59.11 34.81 -10.45
C ALA A 26 58.92 33.33 -10.87
N SER A 27 57.66 32.83 -10.80
CA SER A 27 57.28 31.52 -11.29
C SER A 27 57.56 31.51 -12.81
N THR A 28 58.33 30.55 -13.24
CA THR A 28 58.59 30.39 -14.69
C THR A 28 57.30 30.05 -15.41
N ILE A 29 57.21 30.40 -16.71
CA ILE A 29 56.05 29.95 -17.54
C ILE A 29 55.83 28.44 -17.40
N GLN A 30 56.92 27.68 -17.28
CA GLN A 30 56.90 26.21 -17.14
C GLN A 30 56.24 25.78 -15.82
N ASP A 31 56.47 26.52 -14.71
CA ASP A 31 55.79 26.26 -13.44
C ASP A 31 54.29 26.55 -13.52
N MET A 32 53.92 27.64 -14.20
CA MET A 32 52.50 28.00 -14.40
C MET A 32 51.77 27.05 -15.36
N GLU A 33 52.45 26.55 -16.40
CA GLU A 33 51.92 25.52 -17.29
C GLU A 33 51.74 24.18 -16.59
N SER A 34 52.65 23.84 -15.68
CA SER A 34 52.53 22.68 -14.80
C SER A 34 51.31 22.82 -13.85
N GLN A 35 51.15 23.98 -13.20
CA GLN A 35 49.96 24.29 -12.36
C GLN A 35 48.67 24.26 -13.18
N LYS A 36 48.68 24.81 -14.39
CA LYS A 36 47.51 24.73 -15.30
C LYS A 36 47.14 23.29 -15.60
N SER A 37 48.12 22.44 -15.88
CA SER A 37 47.89 21.00 -16.13
C SER A 37 47.29 20.33 -14.89
N GLN A 38 47.81 20.64 -13.68
CA GLN A 38 47.26 20.12 -12.44
C GLN A 38 45.81 20.55 -12.21
N ILE A 39 45.49 21.84 -12.43
CA ILE A 39 44.13 22.35 -12.30
C ILE A 39 43.21 21.74 -13.35
N GLN A 40 43.67 21.54 -14.59
CA GLN A 40 42.88 20.86 -15.60
C GLN A 40 42.56 19.41 -15.21
N ASN A 41 43.52 18.67 -14.64
CA ASN A 41 43.28 17.32 -14.13
C ASN A 41 42.30 17.34 -12.96
N GLN A 42 42.44 18.28 -12.02
CA GLN A 42 41.49 18.44 -10.89
C GLN A 42 40.10 18.78 -11.38
N ARG A 43 39.96 19.62 -12.40
CA ARG A 43 38.65 19.94 -13.01
C ARG A 43 38.06 18.72 -13.69
N GLN A 44 38.86 17.91 -14.38
CA GLN A 44 38.40 16.69 -15.00
C GLN A 44 37.90 15.68 -13.95
N ASP A 45 38.62 15.55 -12.82
CA ASP A 45 38.18 14.75 -11.69
C ASP A 45 36.88 15.27 -11.05
N VAL A 46 36.78 16.60 -10.85
CA VAL A 46 35.55 17.22 -10.34
C VAL A 46 34.38 17.07 -11.29
N GLN A 47 34.61 17.24 -12.62
CA GLN A 47 33.57 17.02 -13.62
C GLN A 47 33.11 15.56 -13.68
N SER A 48 34.02 14.61 -13.52
CA SER A 48 33.69 13.17 -13.36
C SER A 48 32.84 12.96 -12.11
N ASN A 49 33.22 13.57 -10.99
CA ASN A 49 32.43 13.49 -9.75
C ASN A 49 31.08 14.19 -9.86
N ILE A 50 30.99 15.33 -10.57
CA ILE A 50 29.72 15.99 -10.89
C ILE A 50 28.81 15.09 -11.71
N LYS A 51 29.37 14.39 -12.71
CA LYS A 51 28.61 13.44 -13.52
C LYS A 51 28.08 12.28 -12.66
N ALA A 52 28.95 11.65 -11.86
CA ALA A 52 28.54 10.58 -10.95
C ALA A 52 27.49 11.05 -9.93
N ALA A 53 27.62 12.27 -9.41
CA ALA A 53 26.65 12.86 -8.52
C ALA A 53 25.33 13.24 -9.25
N SER A 54 25.40 13.64 -10.51
CA SER A 54 24.20 13.88 -11.34
C SER A 54 23.42 12.59 -11.57
N ASP A 55 24.11 11.46 -11.83
CA ASP A 55 23.47 10.16 -11.95
C ASP A 55 22.82 9.73 -10.63
N GLU A 56 23.49 9.95 -9.50
CA GLU A 56 22.93 9.70 -8.17
C GLU A 56 21.75 10.63 -7.84
N LEU A 57 21.82 11.92 -8.20
CA LEU A 57 20.70 12.85 -8.07
C LEU A 57 19.49 12.41 -8.88
N THR A 58 19.70 11.93 -10.11
CA THR A 58 18.61 11.38 -10.94
C THR A 58 17.98 10.16 -10.29
N ARG A 59 18.77 9.27 -9.71
CA ARG A 59 18.29 8.11 -8.96
C ARG A 59 17.50 8.53 -7.72
N LEU A 60 18.00 9.49 -6.96
CA LEU A 60 17.35 10.01 -5.76
C LEU A 60 16.05 10.74 -6.11
N GLN A 61 16.01 11.45 -7.24
CA GLN A 61 14.79 12.09 -7.75
C GLN A 61 13.71 11.04 -8.05
N ALA A 62 14.07 9.95 -8.74
CA ALA A 62 13.14 8.85 -8.99
C ALA A 62 12.63 8.19 -7.69
N GLU A 63 13.50 8.03 -6.68
CA GLU A 63 13.07 7.57 -5.35
C GLU A 63 12.10 8.56 -4.68
N GLN A 64 12.35 9.85 -4.78
CA GLN A 64 11.44 10.90 -4.25
C GLN A 64 10.08 10.85 -4.92
N ASP A 65 10.03 10.72 -6.25
CA ASP A 65 8.78 10.63 -7.00
C ASP A 65 7.97 9.38 -6.59
N GLN A 66 8.65 8.24 -6.37
CA GLN A 66 8.01 7.04 -5.82
C GLN A 66 7.47 7.28 -4.40
N MET A 67 8.24 7.96 -3.54
CA MET A 67 7.79 8.28 -2.17
C MET A 67 6.59 9.24 -2.17
N LYS A 68 6.58 10.25 -3.05
CA LYS A 68 5.44 11.17 -3.24
C LYS A 68 4.19 10.42 -3.67
N ALA A 69 4.31 9.55 -4.68
CA ALA A 69 3.21 8.72 -5.14
C ALA A 69 2.70 7.76 -4.04
N GLN A 70 3.58 7.25 -3.18
CA GLN A 70 3.18 6.41 -2.05
C GLN A 70 2.47 7.23 -0.96
N LEU A 71 2.92 8.45 -0.67
CA LEU A 71 2.25 9.37 0.24
C LEU A 71 0.84 9.72 -0.21
N GLU A 72 0.66 9.98 -1.50
CA GLU A 72 -0.65 10.25 -2.10
C GLU A 72 -1.59 9.05 -1.93
N ARG A 73 -1.12 7.83 -2.24
CA ARG A 73 -1.91 6.60 -2.03
C ARG A 73 -2.29 6.38 -0.57
N LEU A 74 -1.37 6.61 0.36
CA LEU A 74 -1.65 6.49 1.79
C LEU A 74 -2.68 7.53 2.25
N THR A 75 -2.65 8.74 1.69
CA THR A 75 -3.63 9.78 1.99
C THR A 75 -5.02 9.39 1.49
N LEU A 76 -5.12 8.90 0.24
CA LEU A 76 -6.39 8.38 -0.30
C LEU A 76 -6.91 7.18 0.50
N ALA A 77 -6.02 6.27 0.88
CA ALA A 77 -6.39 5.10 1.68
C ALA A 77 -6.89 5.51 3.09
N GLU A 78 -6.25 6.48 3.73
CA GLU A 78 -6.68 7.04 5.02
C GLU A 78 -8.08 7.66 4.91
N GLU A 79 -8.34 8.44 3.86
CA GLU A 79 -9.66 9.05 3.61
C GLU A 79 -10.75 7.99 3.42
N GLU A 80 -10.50 7.00 2.58
CA GLU A 80 -11.46 5.93 2.31
C GLU A 80 -11.72 5.05 3.56
N ASN A 81 -10.68 4.72 4.31
CA ASN A 81 -10.84 3.98 5.56
C ASN A 81 -11.61 4.79 6.61
N ASN A 82 -11.37 6.10 6.73
CA ASN A 82 -12.13 6.98 7.63
C ASN A 82 -13.62 7.01 7.25
N LYS A 83 -13.95 7.17 5.97
CA LYS A 83 -15.35 7.13 5.50
C LYS A 83 -16.02 5.81 5.84
N LYS A 84 -15.31 4.70 5.65
CA LYS A 84 -15.83 3.36 5.97
C LYS A 84 -16.02 3.15 7.46
N ALA A 85 -15.06 3.59 8.28
CA ALA A 85 -15.18 3.53 9.74
C ALA A 85 -16.41 4.31 10.23
N GLN A 86 -16.62 5.53 9.75
CA GLN A 86 -17.79 6.34 10.07
C GLN A 86 -19.11 5.67 9.64
N LYS A 87 -19.13 5.06 8.45
CA LYS A 87 -20.30 4.31 7.99
C LYS A 87 -20.57 3.10 8.88
N THR A 88 -19.56 2.30 9.18
CA THR A 88 -19.68 1.13 10.06
C THR A 88 -20.18 1.53 11.45
N GLU A 89 -19.69 2.64 12.00
CA GLU A 89 -20.16 3.20 13.28
C GLU A 89 -21.65 3.59 13.22
N ALA A 90 -22.09 4.21 12.12
CA ALA A 90 -23.49 4.55 11.90
C ALA A 90 -24.37 3.28 11.78
N ASP A 91 -23.88 2.26 11.03
CA ASP A 91 -24.58 0.99 10.85
C ASP A 91 -24.69 0.21 12.19
N ILE A 92 -23.65 0.23 13.03
CA ILE A 92 -23.68 -0.31 14.41
C ILE A 92 -24.77 0.36 15.22
N LYS A 93 -24.83 1.70 15.22
CA LYS A 93 -25.82 2.47 15.98
C LYS A 93 -27.25 2.18 15.52
N GLU A 94 -27.46 2.08 14.22
CA GLU A 94 -28.77 1.77 13.65
C GLU A 94 -29.19 0.33 13.96
N THR A 95 -28.30 -0.63 13.79
CA THR A 95 -28.58 -2.06 14.11
C THR A 95 -28.86 -2.25 15.61
N SER A 96 -28.13 -1.53 16.48
CA SER A 96 -28.40 -1.56 17.93
C SER A 96 -29.81 -1.09 18.26
N LYS A 97 -30.27 0.02 17.65
CA LYS A 97 -31.66 0.50 17.84
C LYS A 97 -32.69 -0.52 17.37
N GLN A 98 -32.42 -1.23 16.26
CA GLN A 98 -33.34 -2.26 15.77
C GLN A 98 -33.40 -3.46 16.72
N VAL A 99 -32.28 -3.84 17.35
CA VAL A 99 -32.25 -4.87 18.39
C VAL A 99 -33.10 -4.43 19.58
N ASP A 100 -32.90 -3.21 20.11
CA ASP A 100 -33.67 -2.67 21.24
C ASP A 100 -35.19 -2.65 20.95
N GLN A 101 -35.56 -2.33 19.71
CA GLN A 101 -36.94 -2.34 19.28
C GLN A 101 -37.54 -3.75 19.22
N LEU A 102 -36.83 -4.69 18.64
CA LEU A 102 -37.23 -6.10 18.56
C LEU A 102 -37.35 -6.73 19.95
N GLU A 103 -36.46 -6.42 20.88
CA GLU A 103 -36.54 -6.90 22.27
C GLU A 103 -37.81 -6.39 22.98
N LYS A 104 -38.16 -5.14 22.77
CA LYS A 104 -39.44 -4.60 23.31
C LYS A 104 -40.67 -5.31 22.72
N GLU A 105 -40.67 -5.56 21.42
CA GLU A 105 -41.74 -6.29 20.74
C GLU A 105 -41.85 -7.73 21.22
N ILE A 106 -40.70 -8.40 21.40
CA ILE A 106 -40.60 -9.78 21.97
C ILE A 106 -41.23 -9.80 23.35
N LYS A 107 -40.89 -8.83 24.23
CA LYS A 107 -41.45 -8.74 25.58
C LYS A 107 -42.98 -8.61 25.57
N LEU A 108 -43.50 -7.69 24.74
CA LEU A 108 -44.97 -7.51 24.59
C LEU A 108 -45.64 -8.76 24.06
N LEU A 109 -44.99 -9.47 23.12
CA LEU A 109 -45.54 -10.70 22.55
C LEU A 109 -45.55 -11.84 23.58
N GLN A 110 -44.51 -11.94 24.39
CA GLN A 110 -44.45 -12.89 25.53
C GLN A 110 -45.55 -12.66 26.54
N GLU A 111 -45.77 -11.40 26.96
CA GLU A 111 -46.84 -11.04 27.88
C GLU A 111 -48.25 -11.40 27.32
N LYS A 112 -48.45 -11.19 26.01
CA LYS A 112 -49.70 -11.57 25.34
C LYS A 112 -49.87 -13.09 25.28
N LEU A 113 -48.82 -13.81 25.00
CA LEU A 113 -48.80 -15.28 24.93
C LEU A 113 -49.10 -15.88 26.31
N GLU A 114 -48.51 -15.33 27.37
CA GLU A 114 -48.76 -15.76 28.75
C GLU A 114 -50.24 -15.64 29.10
N LYS A 115 -50.85 -14.47 28.90
CA LYS A 115 -52.29 -14.26 29.13
C LYS A 115 -53.16 -15.21 28.32
N ARG A 116 -52.81 -15.48 27.05
CA ARG A 116 -53.57 -16.44 26.24
C ARG A 116 -53.39 -17.87 26.69
N ASN A 117 -52.20 -18.26 27.11
CA ASN A 117 -51.94 -19.58 27.67
C ASN A 117 -52.75 -19.81 28.97
N ASP A 118 -52.88 -18.78 29.81
CA ASP A 118 -53.73 -18.86 31.01
C ASP A 118 -55.21 -19.06 30.64
N ILE A 119 -55.74 -18.29 29.66
CA ILE A 119 -57.10 -18.49 29.17
C ILE A 119 -57.30 -19.91 28.61
N LEU A 120 -56.33 -20.41 27.79
CA LEU A 120 -56.41 -21.77 27.24
C LEU A 120 -56.32 -22.84 28.33
N LYS A 121 -55.53 -22.63 29.37
CA LYS A 121 -55.40 -23.50 30.52
C LYS A 121 -56.66 -23.59 31.37
N ASP A 122 -57.28 -22.43 31.66
CA ASP A 122 -58.55 -22.36 32.39
C ASP A 122 -59.69 -23.03 31.59
N ARG A 123 -59.68 -22.82 30.29
CA ARG A 123 -60.64 -23.44 29.38
C ARG A 123 -60.46 -24.98 29.30
N ALA A 124 -59.21 -25.43 29.22
CA ALA A 124 -58.88 -26.88 29.25
C ALA A 124 -59.32 -27.50 30.56
N ARG A 125 -59.12 -26.79 31.69
CA ARG A 125 -59.58 -27.25 33.01
C ARG A 125 -61.11 -27.36 33.10
N SER A 126 -61.84 -26.31 32.68
CA SER A 126 -63.30 -26.32 32.62
C SER A 126 -63.82 -27.46 31.74
N MET A 127 -63.19 -27.69 30.59
CA MET A 127 -63.53 -28.78 29.67
C MET A 127 -63.28 -30.17 30.28
N GLN A 128 -62.21 -30.31 31.08
CA GLN A 128 -61.90 -31.56 31.79
C GLN A 128 -62.84 -31.82 32.97
N GLU A 129 -63.19 -30.77 33.73
CA GLU A 129 -64.13 -30.85 34.88
C GLU A 129 -65.56 -31.12 34.44
N SER A 130 -65.98 -30.64 33.26
CA SER A 130 -67.33 -30.83 32.71
C SER A 130 -67.49 -32.12 31.86
N GLY A 131 -66.47 -32.96 31.73
CA GLY A 131 -66.57 -34.21 30.98
C GLY A 131 -66.30 -34.08 29.45
N GLY A 132 -65.78 -32.97 28.99
CA GLY A 132 -65.31 -32.79 27.63
C GLY A 132 -66.44 -32.66 26.60
N ASN A 133 -66.28 -33.31 25.43
CA ASN A 133 -67.26 -33.26 24.33
C ASN A 133 -68.66 -33.77 24.69
N VAL A 134 -68.79 -34.51 25.82
CA VAL A 134 -70.08 -34.99 26.31
C VAL A 134 -71.00 -33.84 26.72
N GLU A 135 -70.51 -32.76 27.26
CA GLU A 135 -71.30 -31.58 27.68
C GLU A 135 -71.96 -30.90 26.48
N TYR A 136 -71.27 -30.73 25.36
CA TYR A 136 -71.90 -30.13 24.14
C TYR A 136 -73.01 -31.02 23.61
N LEU A 137 -72.87 -32.33 23.63
CA LEU A 137 -73.94 -33.28 23.29
C LEU A 137 -75.10 -33.23 24.27
N GLN A 138 -74.88 -33.11 25.57
CA GLN A 138 -75.86 -32.96 26.55
C GLN A 138 -76.71 -31.66 26.42
N VAL A 139 -75.97 -30.53 26.11
CA VAL A 139 -76.65 -29.25 25.86
C VAL A 139 -77.55 -29.33 24.62
N LEU A 140 -77.11 -30.02 23.55
CA LEU A 140 -77.90 -30.23 22.33
C LEU A 140 -79.06 -31.18 22.54
N LEU A 141 -78.84 -32.29 23.22
CA LEU A 141 -79.86 -33.32 23.47
C LEU A 141 -80.87 -32.88 24.54
N GLY A 142 -80.56 -31.92 25.39
CA GLY A 142 -81.47 -31.31 26.41
C GLY A 142 -82.37 -30.22 25.83
N SER A 143 -82.51 -30.04 24.54
CA SER A 143 -83.34 -29.06 23.87
C SER A 143 -84.81 -29.46 24.00
N SER A 144 -85.67 -28.43 24.28
CA SER A 144 -87.12 -28.57 24.48
C SER A 144 -87.94 -28.50 23.17
N SER A 145 -87.33 -28.01 22.08
CA SER A 145 -87.92 -27.88 20.75
C SER A 145 -86.88 -27.89 19.65
N PHE A 146 -87.24 -28.05 18.38
CA PHE A 146 -86.38 -27.94 17.27
C PHE A 146 -85.76 -26.55 17.14
N GLY A 147 -86.46 -25.48 17.45
CA GLY A 147 -85.92 -24.10 17.49
C GLY A 147 -84.86 -23.96 18.56
N ASP A 148 -85.13 -24.43 19.80
CA ASP A 148 -84.18 -24.46 20.90
C ASP A 148 -82.92 -25.28 20.56
N PHE A 149 -83.09 -26.41 19.82
CA PHE A 149 -81.91 -27.18 19.33
C PHE A 149 -81.06 -26.37 18.37
N VAL A 150 -81.68 -25.67 17.40
CA VAL A 150 -80.93 -24.87 16.42
C VAL A 150 -80.18 -23.72 17.14
N ASP A 151 -80.84 -23.02 18.06
CA ASP A 151 -80.24 -21.93 18.82
C ASP A 151 -79.05 -22.41 19.66
N ARG A 152 -79.14 -23.58 20.31
CA ARG A 152 -78.08 -24.19 21.10
C ARG A 152 -76.94 -24.69 20.17
N ALA A 153 -77.23 -25.23 18.99
CA ALA A 153 -76.23 -25.64 18.03
C ALA A 153 -75.44 -24.47 17.50
N LEU A 154 -76.10 -23.31 17.24
CA LEU A 154 -75.38 -22.09 16.83
C LEU A 154 -74.48 -21.56 17.95
N ALA A 155 -74.97 -21.58 19.21
CA ALA A 155 -74.15 -21.16 20.35
C ALA A 155 -72.94 -22.05 20.57
N VAL A 156 -73.08 -23.36 20.47
CA VAL A 156 -71.98 -24.29 20.55
C VAL A 156 -70.97 -24.08 19.40
N SER A 157 -71.47 -23.89 18.18
CA SER A 157 -70.61 -23.59 17.02
C SER A 157 -69.79 -22.32 17.24
N THR A 158 -70.44 -21.26 17.73
CA THR A 158 -69.76 -19.99 18.03
C THR A 158 -68.64 -20.16 19.06
N ILE A 159 -68.86 -20.97 20.10
CA ILE A 159 -67.86 -21.27 21.11
C ILE A 159 -66.68 -22.06 20.52
N VAL A 160 -66.96 -23.09 19.74
CA VAL A 160 -65.93 -23.93 19.10
C VAL A 160 -65.09 -23.11 18.12
N ASP A 161 -65.72 -22.22 17.34
CA ASP A 161 -65.02 -21.36 16.40
C ASP A 161 -64.15 -20.32 17.12
N ALA A 162 -64.63 -19.77 18.25
CA ALA A 162 -63.83 -18.88 19.10
C ALA A 162 -62.58 -19.61 19.68
N ASP A 163 -62.75 -20.85 20.13
CA ASP A 163 -61.63 -21.67 20.64
C ASP A 163 -60.62 -21.98 19.58
N ARG A 164 -61.05 -22.35 18.37
CA ARG A 164 -60.18 -22.54 17.23
C ARG A 164 -59.42 -21.24 16.86
N GLY A 165 -60.13 -20.09 16.95
CA GLY A 165 -59.53 -18.78 16.74
C GLY A 165 -58.38 -18.51 17.72
N ILE A 166 -58.65 -18.71 19.02
CA ILE A 166 -57.64 -18.53 20.07
C ILE A 166 -56.42 -19.43 19.85
N LEU A 167 -56.61 -20.71 19.53
CA LEU A 167 -55.51 -21.65 19.25
C LEU A 167 -54.67 -21.23 18.05
N LYS A 168 -55.33 -20.83 16.95
CA LYS A 168 -54.68 -20.36 15.72
C LYS A 168 -53.85 -19.10 15.97
N GLU A 169 -54.43 -18.13 16.67
CA GLU A 169 -53.71 -16.88 16.98
C GLU A 169 -52.53 -17.11 17.95
N THR A 170 -52.70 -18.02 18.95
CA THR A 170 -51.62 -18.40 19.87
C THR A 170 -50.45 -19.04 19.10
N LYS A 171 -50.75 -19.93 18.16
CA LYS A 171 -49.73 -20.52 17.29
C LYS A 171 -49.05 -19.46 16.44
N ASN A 172 -49.78 -18.56 15.81
CA ASN A 172 -49.22 -17.46 14.99
C ASN A 172 -48.28 -16.58 15.84
N MET A 173 -48.71 -16.24 17.08
CA MET A 173 -47.83 -15.47 18.00
C MET A 173 -46.59 -16.23 18.42
N GLN A 174 -46.66 -17.55 18.63
CA GLN A 174 -45.47 -18.39 18.89
C GLN A 174 -44.50 -18.40 17.73
N ASP A 175 -45.00 -18.52 16.50
CA ASP A 175 -44.18 -18.51 15.29
C ASP A 175 -43.54 -17.11 15.08
N GLU A 176 -44.30 -16.03 15.32
CA GLU A 176 -43.79 -14.67 15.30
C GLU A 176 -42.69 -14.44 16.35
N LEU A 177 -42.91 -14.89 17.57
CA LEU A 177 -41.94 -14.80 18.66
C LEU A 177 -40.64 -15.50 18.28
N LYS A 178 -40.73 -16.72 17.74
CA LYS A 178 -39.57 -17.49 17.29
C LYS A 178 -38.81 -16.77 16.19
N THR A 179 -39.50 -16.17 15.21
CA THR A 179 -38.90 -15.38 14.14
C THR A 179 -38.16 -14.16 14.68
N LYS A 180 -38.81 -13.38 15.55
CA LYS A 180 -38.18 -12.18 16.15
C LYS A 180 -36.98 -12.53 17.02
N GLN A 181 -36.98 -13.65 17.75
CA GLN A 181 -35.83 -14.14 18.50
C GLN A 181 -34.67 -14.54 17.58
N ALA A 182 -34.95 -15.18 16.45
CA ALA A 182 -33.95 -15.49 15.45
C ALA A 182 -33.34 -14.23 14.82
N ASP A 183 -34.16 -13.21 14.53
CA ASP A 183 -33.73 -11.93 14.01
C ASP A 183 -32.81 -11.17 14.99
N VAL A 184 -33.17 -11.14 16.29
CA VAL A 184 -32.30 -10.56 17.33
C VAL A 184 -30.96 -11.27 17.37
N LYS A 185 -30.97 -12.61 17.40
CA LYS A 185 -29.71 -13.40 17.41
C LYS A 185 -28.84 -13.10 16.19
N SER A 186 -29.44 -13.01 15.00
CA SER A 186 -28.72 -12.67 13.76
C SER A 186 -28.13 -11.25 13.81
N LYS A 187 -28.90 -10.27 14.29
CA LYS A 187 -28.46 -8.88 14.42
C LYS A 187 -27.37 -8.71 15.47
N LEU A 188 -27.42 -9.43 16.59
CA LEU A 188 -26.35 -9.42 17.59
C LEU A 188 -25.05 -9.98 17.03
N ALA A 189 -25.10 -11.07 16.29
CA ALA A 189 -23.91 -11.61 15.61
C ALA A 189 -23.33 -10.60 14.60
N SER A 190 -24.20 -9.95 13.81
CA SER A 190 -23.77 -8.88 12.89
C SER A 190 -23.15 -7.68 13.62
N LEU A 191 -23.66 -7.30 14.80
CA LEU A 191 -23.09 -6.24 15.64
C LEU A 191 -21.68 -6.60 16.14
N GLU A 192 -21.46 -7.84 16.56
CA GLU A 192 -20.13 -8.32 16.97
C GLU A 192 -19.15 -8.25 15.81
N ASP A 193 -19.54 -8.72 14.62
CA ASP A 193 -18.72 -8.64 13.41
C ASP A 193 -18.39 -7.18 13.04
N MET A 194 -19.37 -6.29 13.01
CA MET A 194 -19.18 -4.86 12.69
C MET A 194 -18.27 -4.16 13.71
N LYS A 195 -18.38 -4.48 15.00
CA LYS A 195 -17.49 -3.93 16.04
C LYS A 195 -16.04 -4.42 15.82
N ALA A 196 -15.85 -5.71 15.57
CA ALA A 196 -14.52 -6.26 15.28
C ALA A 196 -13.90 -5.63 14.02
N GLU A 197 -14.71 -5.37 12.99
CA GLU A 197 -14.28 -4.65 11.78
C GLU A 197 -13.87 -3.21 12.07
N LEU A 198 -14.64 -2.50 12.89
CA LEU A 198 -14.35 -1.11 13.28
C LEU A 198 -13.06 -1.01 14.09
N ASP A 199 -12.85 -1.93 15.04
CA ASP A 199 -11.63 -2.00 15.83
C ASP A 199 -10.40 -2.25 14.93
N GLU A 200 -10.48 -3.18 13.99
CA GLU A 200 -9.41 -3.44 13.03
C GLU A 200 -9.15 -2.22 12.12
N MET A 201 -10.18 -1.56 11.60
CA MET A 201 -10.04 -0.32 10.81
C MET A 201 -9.33 0.77 11.62
N THR A 202 -9.63 0.91 12.90
CA THR A 202 -8.99 1.89 13.80
C THR A 202 -7.49 1.60 13.95
N VAL A 203 -7.13 0.34 14.18
CA VAL A 203 -5.73 -0.11 14.26
C VAL A 203 -4.99 0.15 12.94
N GLN A 204 -5.63 -0.15 11.82
CA GLN A 204 -5.07 0.07 10.49
C GLN A 204 -4.84 1.56 10.20
N LEU A 205 -5.81 2.42 10.51
CA LEU A 205 -5.70 3.88 10.36
C LEU A 205 -4.51 4.43 11.17
N ALA A 206 -4.34 3.98 12.42
CA ALA A 206 -3.21 4.39 13.25
C ALA A 206 -1.86 3.95 12.64
N ALA A 207 -1.78 2.72 12.11
CA ALA A 207 -0.59 2.21 11.45
C ALA A 207 -0.28 2.96 10.14
N GLN A 208 -1.28 3.24 9.32
CA GLN A 208 -1.13 4.01 8.08
C GLN A 208 -0.69 5.45 8.34
N LYS A 209 -1.26 6.11 9.34
CA LYS A 209 -0.85 7.46 9.75
C LYS A 209 0.61 7.48 10.16
N LYS A 210 1.04 6.55 11.01
CA LYS A 210 2.45 6.43 11.41
C LYS A 210 3.39 6.21 10.22
N GLN A 211 2.99 5.37 9.27
CA GLN A 211 3.77 5.13 8.05
C GLN A 211 3.84 6.39 7.18
N LYS A 212 2.74 7.10 7.01
CA LYS A 212 2.67 8.36 6.27
C LYS A 212 3.59 9.41 6.86
N ASP A 213 3.55 9.61 8.19
CA ASP A 213 4.39 10.56 8.89
C ASP A 213 5.88 10.23 8.77
N ALA A 214 6.24 8.94 8.90
CA ALA A 214 7.62 8.48 8.73
C ALA A 214 8.14 8.72 7.30
N LEU A 215 7.32 8.40 6.29
CA LEU A 215 7.64 8.57 4.88
C LEU A 215 7.78 10.06 4.51
N ALA A 216 6.89 10.91 5.01
CA ALA A 216 6.95 12.36 4.81
C ALA A 216 8.24 12.97 5.39
N LYS A 217 8.65 12.51 6.59
CA LYS A 217 9.91 12.93 7.19
C LYS A 217 11.12 12.47 6.35
N GLU A 218 11.16 11.19 5.96
CA GLU A 218 12.26 10.66 5.13
C GLU A 218 12.37 11.41 3.80
N LEU A 219 11.24 11.73 3.17
CA LEU A 219 11.21 12.51 1.94
C LEU A 219 11.83 13.88 2.13
N LYS A 220 11.41 14.61 3.18
CA LYS A 220 11.95 15.94 3.49
C LYS A 220 13.47 15.91 3.77
N ASP A 221 13.94 14.91 4.51
CA ASP A 221 15.37 14.73 4.79
C ASP A 221 16.18 14.44 3.49
N LYS A 222 15.62 13.69 2.56
CA LYS A 222 16.24 13.41 1.25
C LYS A 222 16.25 14.65 0.35
N GLU A 223 15.16 15.41 0.31
CA GLU A 223 15.10 16.67 -0.45
C GLU A 223 16.17 17.66 0.02
N ALA A 224 16.31 17.85 1.34
CA ALA A 224 17.33 18.76 1.91
C ALA A 224 18.76 18.31 1.55
N LYS A 225 19.07 17.02 1.65
CA LYS A 225 20.39 16.47 1.28
C LYS A 225 20.71 16.62 -0.20
N ASN A 226 19.71 16.45 -1.08
CA ASN A 226 19.90 16.61 -2.52
C ASN A 226 20.20 18.07 -2.89
N GLU A 227 19.49 19.02 -2.29
CA GLU A 227 19.76 20.44 -2.51
C GLU A 227 21.15 20.85 -1.99
N GLU A 228 21.56 20.36 -0.82
CA GLU A 228 22.91 20.61 -0.28
C GLU A 228 24.01 20.04 -1.19
N LEU A 229 23.87 18.79 -1.66
CA LEU A 229 24.83 18.16 -2.56
C LEU A 229 24.94 18.94 -3.88
N LYS A 230 23.83 19.32 -4.48
CA LYS A 230 23.78 20.10 -5.72
C LYS A 230 24.47 21.46 -5.55
N ALA A 231 24.17 22.21 -4.49
CA ALA A 231 24.78 23.48 -4.22
C ALA A 231 26.30 23.36 -3.99
N SER A 232 26.74 22.34 -3.25
CA SER A 232 28.18 22.05 -3.00
C SER A 232 28.94 21.78 -4.30
N LEU A 233 28.38 20.96 -5.18
CA LEU A 233 29.02 20.61 -6.45
C LEU A 233 29.12 21.82 -7.41
N GLN A 234 28.05 22.62 -7.50
CA GLN A 234 28.03 23.84 -8.29
C GLN A 234 29.05 24.85 -7.79
N SER A 235 29.16 25.02 -6.49
CA SER A 235 30.16 25.93 -5.88
C SER A 235 31.60 25.48 -6.21
N LYS A 236 31.90 24.20 -6.11
CA LYS A 236 33.23 23.66 -6.45
C LYS A 236 33.61 23.84 -7.89
N ASP A 237 32.70 23.52 -8.83
CA ASP A 237 32.96 23.71 -10.26
C ASP A 237 33.21 25.19 -10.61
N SER A 238 32.41 26.10 -10.03
CA SER A 238 32.58 27.53 -10.20
C SER A 238 33.92 28.03 -9.67
N SER A 239 34.34 27.55 -8.50
CA SER A 239 35.64 27.91 -7.90
C SER A 239 36.80 27.48 -8.80
N LEU A 240 36.81 26.22 -9.24
CA LEU A 240 37.86 25.70 -10.11
C LEU A 240 37.88 26.35 -11.51
N ALA A 241 36.71 26.75 -12.02
CA ALA A 241 36.60 27.48 -13.28
C ALA A 241 37.29 28.87 -13.19
N ASN A 242 37.01 29.57 -12.07
CA ASN A 242 37.61 30.88 -11.81
C ASN A 242 39.15 30.77 -11.65
N GLU A 243 39.62 29.77 -10.91
CA GLU A 243 41.05 29.53 -10.69
C GLU A 243 41.76 29.21 -12.00
N GLN A 244 41.20 28.38 -12.83
CA GLN A 244 41.73 28.06 -14.16
C GLN A 244 41.77 29.31 -15.04
N SER A 245 40.70 30.12 -15.07
CA SER A 245 40.67 31.35 -15.87
C SER A 245 41.75 32.35 -15.46
N THR A 246 41.93 32.53 -14.13
CA THR A 246 42.97 33.39 -13.58
C THR A 246 44.38 32.90 -13.99
N LEU A 247 44.63 31.60 -13.91
CA LEU A 247 45.90 31.02 -14.28
C LEU A 247 46.17 31.12 -15.80
N GLU A 248 45.15 30.91 -16.61
CA GLU A 248 45.26 31.08 -18.07
C GLU A 248 45.58 32.55 -18.46
N GLN A 249 45.01 33.51 -17.76
CA GLN A 249 45.31 34.94 -17.98
C GLN A 249 46.76 35.22 -17.57
N ASN A 250 47.22 34.76 -16.41
CA ASN A 250 48.59 34.94 -15.95
C ASN A 250 49.61 34.35 -16.92
N ILE A 251 49.35 33.14 -17.42
CA ILE A 251 50.22 32.48 -18.43
C ILE A 251 50.28 33.33 -19.72
N LYS A 252 49.14 33.87 -20.18
CA LYS A 252 49.06 34.71 -21.37
C LYS A 252 49.86 36.00 -21.18
N ASP A 253 49.70 36.66 -20.04
CA ASP A 253 50.41 37.92 -19.74
C ASP A 253 51.90 37.71 -19.64
N GLN A 254 52.36 36.59 -18.99
CA GLN A 254 53.74 36.27 -18.90
C GLN A 254 54.35 35.87 -20.21
N LYS A 255 53.65 35.09 -21.07
CA LYS A 255 54.09 34.79 -22.46
C LYS A 255 54.23 36.05 -23.29
N ALA A 256 53.30 37.01 -23.16
CA ALA A 256 53.39 38.30 -23.83
C ALA A 256 54.56 39.12 -23.34
N ALA A 257 54.86 39.13 -22.04
CA ALA A 257 56.03 39.82 -21.48
C ALA A 257 57.34 39.18 -21.95
N GLU A 258 57.45 37.82 -21.99
CA GLU A 258 58.66 37.12 -22.49
C GLU A 258 58.85 37.32 -24.00
N GLU A 259 57.76 37.36 -24.80
CA GLU A 259 57.82 37.64 -26.20
C GLU A 259 58.27 39.09 -26.47
N ALA A 260 57.78 40.06 -25.68
CA ALA A 260 58.22 41.46 -25.74
C ALA A 260 59.70 41.59 -25.33
N ALA A 261 60.14 40.90 -24.29
CA ALA A 261 61.53 40.87 -23.84
C ALA A 261 62.42 40.22 -24.95
N ARG A 262 61.97 39.12 -25.56
CA ARG A 262 62.69 38.45 -26.66
C ARG A 262 62.82 39.37 -27.87
N LYS A 263 61.73 40.07 -28.26
CA LYS A 263 61.75 41.01 -29.37
C LYS A 263 62.68 42.18 -29.09
N ALA A 264 62.70 42.70 -27.86
CA ALA A 264 63.62 43.74 -27.43
C ALA A 264 65.08 43.23 -27.44
N ALA A 265 65.35 42.01 -26.98
CA ALA A 265 66.66 41.37 -27.00
C ALA A 265 67.10 41.06 -28.46
N GLU A 266 66.19 40.63 -29.33
CA GLU A 266 66.46 40.40 -30.76
C GLU A 266 66.70 41.71 -31.54
N GLN A 267 66.00 42.79 -31.19
CA GLN A 267 66.29 44.13 -31.71
C GLN A 267 67.68 44.63 -31.21
N ALA A 268 67.96 44.47 -29.92
CA ALA A 268 69.27 44.81 -29.38
C ALA A 268 70.40 43.92 -30.02
N ALA A 269 70.14 42.63 -30.27
CA ALA A 269 71.06 41.72 -30.93
C ALA A 269 71.15 42.04 -32.44
N LYS A 270 70.10 42.51 -33.11
CA LYS A 270 70.12 42.93 -34.52
C LYS A 270 70.88 44.28 -34.62
N GLU A 271 70.73 45.18 -33.66
CA GLU A 271 71.60 46.37 -33.59
C GLU A 271 73.08 46.02 -33.28
N ALA A 272 73.34 45.02 -32.44
CA ALA A 272 74.67 44.51 -32.19
C ALA A 272 75.23 43.70 -33.39
N ALA A 273 74.32 42.90 -34.08
CA ALA A 273 74.68 42.11 -35.24
C ALA A 273 74.79 42.92 -36.54
N LYS A 274 74.20 44.06 -36.66
CA LYS A 274 74.49 45.07 -37.70
C LYS A 274 75.87 45.54 -37.62
N LYS A 275 76.50 45.32 -36.47
CA LYS A 275 77.95 45.52 -36.24
C LYS A 275 78.84 44.27 -36.50
N ALA A 276 78.23 43.15 -36.80
CA ALA A 276 78.92 41.89 -37.01
C ALA A 276 78.23 41.01 -38.11
N ALA A 277 77.86 41.64 -39.25
CA ALA A 277 77.33 40.87 -40.37
C ALA A 277 78.41 40.17 -41.11
N GLU A 278 78.39 38.89 -41.15
CA GLU A 278 78.62 37.95 -42.22
C GLU A 278 78.76 36.50 -41.69
N LYS A 279 77.84 35.66 -42.07
CA LYS A 279 77.97 34.26 -42.48
C LYS A 279 76.79 33.32 -42.15
N ALA A 280 76.10 32.98 -43.25
CA ALA A 280 75.71 31.64 -43.72
C ALA A 280 74.77 30.79 -42.78
N ASP A 281 73.63 30.43 -43.20
CA ASP A 281 72.97 29.54 -44.20
C ASP A 281 72.51 28.18 -43.61
N SER A 282 71.23 27.91 -43.89
CA SER A 282 70.50 26.67 -44.25
C SER A 282 70.10 25.59 -43.24
N SER A 283 68.87 25.19 -43.35
CA SER A 283 68.29 23.84 -43.63
C SER A 283 67.29 23.32 -42.55
N SER A 284 66.04 23.30 -42.77
CA SER A 284 65.08 22.39 -43.38
C SER A 284 64.67 21.10 -42.57
N ALA A 285 63.37 20.91 -42.48
CA ALA A 285 62.47 19.75 -42.65
C ALA A 285 61.65 19.31 -41.41
N LYS A 286 60.43 19.34 -41.44
CA LYS A 286 59.22 18.65 -41.90
C LYS A 286 58.91 17.25 -41.31
N ALA A 287 57.70 17.04 -40.86
CA ALA A 287 56.76 15.92 -40.97
C ALA A 287 56.03 15.63 -39.64
N GLU A 288 54.83 15.50 -39.47
CA GLU A 288 53.57 14.97 -40.00
C GLU A 288 52.88 14.02 -39.01
N ALA A 289 51.55 14.15 -38.88
CA ALA A 289 50.65 13.38 -38.00
C ALA A 289 50.27 12.00 -38.58
N PRO A 290 49.62 11.13 -37.88
CA PRO A 290 48.22 10.85 -38.26
C PRO A 290 47.22 10.44 -37.18
N LYS A 291 45.98 10.39 -37.65
CA LYS A 291 44.63 10.17 -37.13
C LYS A 291 44.28 8.71 -36.77
N ALA A 292 43.12 8.61 -36.07
CA ALA A 292 41.98 7.69 -36.21
C ALA A 292 41.73 6.84 -34.95
N SER A 293 40.58 6.37 -34.55
CA SER A 293 39.23 6.29 -35.08
C SER A 293 38.31 5.71 -33.99
N SER A 294 37.02 6.02 -34.10
CA SER A 294 35.84 5.62 -33.35
C SER A 294 35.54 4.13 -33.23
N ASN A 295 34.74 3.74 -32.22
CA ASN A 295 33.63 2.82 -32.45
C ASN A 295 32.54 2.90 -31.33
N ASP A 296 31.33 3.09 -31.79
CA ASP A 296 30.04 2.94 -31.13
C ASP A 296 29.68 1.50 -30.81
N VAL A 297 28.96 1.27 -29.69
CA VAL A 297 27.99 0.16 -29.59
C VAL A 297 26.82 0.59 -28.72
N ALA A 298 25.63 0.52 -29.30
CA ALA A 298 24.32 0.79 -28.68
C ALA A 298 23.82 -0.36 -27.79
N PRO A 299 22.92 -0.11 -26.83
CA PRO A 299 22.35 -1.14 -25.98
C PRO A 299 21.07 -1.74 -26.56
N THR A 300 20.97 -3.05 -26.47
CA THR A 300 19.80 -3.87 -26.79
C THR A 300 18.72 -3.80 -25.75
N SER A 301 17.48 -3.66 -26.22
CA SER A 301 16.22 -3.70 -25.48
C SER A 301 15.94 -5.09 -24.89
N ALA A 302 15.42 -5.11 -23.65
CA ALA A 302 14.94 -6.30 -22.97
C ALA A 302 13.54 -6.70 -23.45
N PRO A 303 13.19 -8.00 -23.50
CA PRO A 303 11.91 -8.48 -23.98
C PRO A 303 10.80 -8.39 -22.95
N ALA A 304 9.57 -8.23 -23.44
CA ALA A 304 8.32 -8.20 -22.68
C ALA A 304 8.08 -9.50 -21.88
N PRO A 305 7.40 -9.44 -20.71
CA PRO A 305 7.23 -10.60 -19.84
C PRO A 305 6.20 -11.58 -20.39
N LYS A 306 6.58 -12.85 -20.40
CA LYS A 306 5.70 -14.02 -20.64
C LYS A 306 4.66 -14.17 -19.54
N ALA A 307 3.54 -14.85 -19.85
CA ALA A 307 2.37 -15.12 -19.04
C ALA A 307 2.62 -15.09 -17.52
N SER A 308 1.94 -14.17 -16.85
CA SER A 308 2.09 -13.92 -15.42
C SER A 308 1.56 -15.13 -14.64
N ASN A 309 2.40 -15.70 -13.79
CA ASN A 309 1.99 -16.68 -12.79
C ASN A 309 1.29 -15.92 -11.64
N VAL A 310 0.24 -16.48 -11.06
CA VAL A 310 -0.51 -15.88 -9.93
C VAL A 310 0.40 -15.48 -8.76
N VAL A 311 1.54 -16.18 -8.58
CA VAL A 311 2.54 -15.92 -7.54
C VAL A 311 3.34 -14.62 -7.76
N THR A 312 3.43 -14.15 -9.01
CA THR A 312 4.30 -13.01 -9.40
C THR A 312 3.52 -11.82 -9.95
N VAL A 313 2.28 -12.03 -10.41
CA VAL A 313 1.47 -10.96 -11.01
C VAL A 313 1.25 -9.78 -10.05
N GLY A 314 1.20 -10.04 -8.75
CA GLY A 314 1.05 -9.06 -7.69
C GLY A 314 2.31 -8.21 -7.43
N ASN A 315 3.49 -8.61 -7.93
CA ASN A 315 4.75 -7.93 -7.62
C ASN A 315 4.76 -6.47 -8.05
N ARG A 316 4.03 -6.11 -9.11
CA ARG A 316 3.90 -4.72 -9.57
C ARG A 316 3.29 -3.78 -8.53
N TRP A 317 2.54 -4.32 -7.57
CA TRP A 317 1.89 -3.57 -6.51
C TRP A 317 2.73 -3.46 -5.23
N ILE A 318 3.86 -4.16 -5.14
CA ILE A 318 4.78 -4.05 -4.01
C ILE A 318 5.39 -2.64 -4.00
N GLY A 319 5.15 -1.88 -2.92
CA GLY A 319 5.53 -0.47 -2.82
C GLY A 319 4.65 0.49 -3.63
N ASN A 320 3.69 -0.02 -4.41
CA ASN A 320 2.80 0.75 -5.27
C ASN A 320 1.32 0.58 -4.90
N SER A 321 1.03 0.25 -3.65
CA SER A 321 -0.33 0.00 -3.16
C SER A 321 -0.49 0.47 -1.73
N ALA A 322 -1.74 0.66 -1.32
CA ALA A 322 -2.13 0.88 0.06
C ALA A 322 -3.31 -0.04 0.41
N TYR A 323 -3.43 -0.40 1.69
CA TYR A 323 -4.54 -1.19 2.17
C TYR A 323 -5.76 -0.30 2.42
N VAL A 324 -6.91 -0.71 1.86
CA VAL A 324 -8.21 -0.11 2.16
C VAL A 324 -9.17 -1.22 2.49
N PHE A 325 -9.75 -1.21 3.69
CA PHE A 325 -10.74 -2.22 4.08
C PHE A 325 -11.95 -2.18 3.13
N GLY A 326 -12.24 -3.31 2.45
CA GLY A 326 -13.24 -3.36 1.39
C GLY A 326 -12.85 -2.59 0.11
N GLY A 327 -11.60 -2.18 -0.08
CA GLY A 327 -11.07 -1.61 -1.32
C GLY A 327 -10.86 -2.64 -2.42
N GLY A 328 -10.45 -2.17 -3.61
CA GLY A 328 -10.14 -3.01 -4.77
C GLY A 328 -11.37 -3.58 -5.50
N ARG A 329 -12.57 -3.04 -5.22
CA ARG A 329 -13.83 -3.48 -5.84
C ARG A 329 -14.31 -2.56 -6.96
N SER A 330 -13.61 -1.48 -7.21
CA SER A 330 -13.80 -0.57 -8.35
C SER A 330 -12.56 -0.52 -9.23
N GLN A 331 -12.72 -0.15 -10.51
CA GLN A 331 -11.58 0.07 -11.39
C GLN A 331 -10.71 1.22 -10.90
N SER A 332 -11.31 2.21 -10.25
CA SER A 332 -10.59 3.32 -9.62
C SER A 332 -9.67 2.83 -8.51
N ASP A 333 -10.17 1.98 -7.58
CA ASP A 333 -9.35 1.40 -6.52
C ASP A 333 -8.17 0.61 -7.09
N ILE A 334 -8.44 -0.24 -8.09
CA ILE A 334 -7.42 -1.06 -8.75
C ILE A 334 -6.36 -0.17 -9.38
N ASN A 335 -6.74 0.88 -10.10
CA ASN A 335 -5.80 1.79 -10.76
C ASN A 335 -4.89 2.52 -9.76
N HIS A 336 -5.41 2.83 -8.57
CA HIS A 336 -4.65 3.49 -7.50
C HIS A 336 -3.93 2.50 -6.58
N GLY A 337 -4.07 1.19 -6.80
CA GLY A 337 -3.46 0.16 -5.94
C GLY A 337 -4.07 0.08 -4.55
N LEU A 338 -5.36 0.41 -4.41
CA LEU A 338 -6.11 0.36 -3.16
C LEU A 338 -6.81 -0.99 -3.05
N PHE A 339 -6.29 -1.90 -2.24
CA PHE A 339 -6.82 -3.25 -2.09
C PHE A 339 -7.09 -3.59 -0.62
N ASP A 340 -8.08 -4.47 -0.38
CA ASP A 340 -8.06 -5.34 0.81
C ASP A 340 -7.43 -6.70 0.45
N CYS A 341 -7.31 -7.59 1.44
CA CYS A 341 -6.68 -8.89 1.26
C CYS A 341 -7.43 -9.77 0.24
N SER A 342 -8.76 -9.77 0.29
CA SER A 342 -9.61 -10.62 -0.56
C SER A 342 -9.73 -10.09 -1.99
N SER A 343 -9.85 -8.78 -2.16
CA SER A 343 -9.90 -8.16 -3.48
C SER A 343 -8.57 -8.25 -4.22
N PHE A 344 -7.44 -8.16 -3.50
CA PHE A 344 -6.13 -8.41 -4.10
C PHE A 344 -6.00 -9.85 -4.61
N VAL A 345 -6.41 -10.85 -3.84
CA VAL A 345 -6.42 -12.25 -4.26
C VAL A 345 -7.30 -12.42 -5.50
N HIS A 346 -8.52 -11.90 -5.49
CA HIS A 346 -9.42 -11.96 -6.64
C HIS A 346 -8.79 -11.31 -7.89
N TRP A 347 -8.23 -10.11 -7.74
CA TRP A 347 -7.54 -9.41 -8.82
C TRP A 347 -6.37 -10.24 -9.37
N ALA A 348 -5.53 -10.83 -8.52
CA ALA A 348 -4.37 -11.61 -8.94
C ALA A 348 -4.77 -12.86 -9.74
N TYR A 349 -5.80 -13.56 -9.31
CA TYR A 349 -6.32 -14.73 -10.03
C TYR A 349 -7.02 -14.34 -11.36
N ALA A 350 -7.72 -13.22 -11.39
CA ALA A 350 -8.32 -12.69 -12.62
C ALA A 350 -7.26 -12.36 -13.69
N GLN A 351 -6.07 -11.90 -13.30
CA GLN A 351 -4.96 -11.62 -14.23
C GLN A 351 -4.40 -12.89 -14.89
N VAL A 352 -4.63 -14.06 -14.33
CA VAL A 352 -4.22 -15.36 -14.89
C VAL A 352 -5.40 -16.15 -15.45
N GLY A 353 -6.56 -15.50 -15.62
CA GLY A 353 -7.74 -16.07 -16.25
C GLY A 353 -8.61 -16.93 -15.33
N VAL A 354 -8.38 -16.92 -14.02
CA VAL A 354 -9.17 -17.66 -13.04
C VAL A 354 -10.23 -16.75 -12.42
N ASN A 355 -11.50 -17.17 -12.48
CA ASN A 355 -12.63 -16.43 -11.93
C ASN A 355 -12.97 -16.94 -10.53
N LEU A 356 -12.82 -16.12 -9.51
CA LEU A 356 -13.18 -16.43 -8.12
C LEU A 356 -14.55 -15.88 -7.71
N GLY A 357 -15.44 -15.64 -8.67
CA GLY A 357 -16.79 -15.12 -8.47
C GLY A 357 -16.88 -13.59 -8.64
N PRO A 358 -18.05 -12.99 -8.33
CA PRO A 358 -18.25 -11.56 -8.52
C PRO A 358 -17.37 -10.73 -7.59
N LEU A 359 -16.66 -9.74 -8.13
CA LEU A 359 -15.74 -8.88 -7.37
C LEU A 359 -16.43 -8.16 -6.19
N GLY A 360 -17.70 -7.75 -6.36
CA GLY A 360 -18.44 -7.04 -5.32
C GLY A 360 -18.75 -7.87 -4.06
N SER A 361 -18.78 -9.21 -4.17
CA SER A 361 -19.06 -10.13 -3.07
C SER A 361 -17.83 -10.88 -2.55
N VAL A 362 -16.63 -10.61 -3.11
CA VAL A 362 -15.43 -11.29 -2.67
C VAL A 362 -15.07 -10.90 -1.23
N SER A 363 -14.80 -11.92 -0.43
CA SER A 363 -14.40 -11.79 0.97
C SER A 363 -13.56 -13.01 1.37
N THR A 364 -12.92 -12.97 2.53
CA THR A 364 -12.23 -14.16 3.06
C THR A 364 -13.21 -15.32 3.24
N GLU A 365 -14.47 -15.02 3.58
CA GLU A 365 -15.54 -15.99 3.76
C GLU A 365 -15.89 -16.72 2.46
N THR A 366 -15.98 -16.00 1.34
CA THR A 366 -16.22 -16.63 0.02
C THR A 366 -15.00 -17.38 -0.50
N LEU A 367 -13.80 -16.81 -0.30
CA LEU A 367 -12.55 -17.39 -0.79
C LEU A 367 -12.17 -18.70 -0.09
N LYS A 368 -12.53 -18.90 1.17
CA LYS A 368 -12.25 -20.16 1.86
C LYS A 368 -13.02 -21.35 1.29
N HIS A 369 -14.06 -21.08 0.48
CA HIS A 369 -14.88 -22.06 -0.21
C HIS A 369 -14.67 -22.07 -1.73
N ALA A 370 -13.75 -21.26 -2.25
CA ALA A 370 -13.56 -21.09 -3.71
C ALA A 370 -12.82 -22.26 -4.39
N GLY A 371 -12.27 -23.18 -3.61
CA GLY A 371 -11.50 -24.32 -4.13
C GLY A 371 -11.50 -25.52 -3.15
N THR A 372 -10.45 -26.33 -3.23
CA THR A 372 -10.31 -27.51 -2.39
C THR A 372 -9.41 -27.24 -1.20
N GLN A 373 -9.88 -27.53 0.02
CA GLN A 373 -9.05 -27.44 1.20
C GLN A 373 -7.98 -28.55 1.18
N VAL A 374 -6.72 -28.16 1.36
CA VAL A 374 -5.57 -29.07 1.41
C VAL A 374 -4.85 -28.96 2.76
N SER A 375 -4.07 -29.98 3.10
CA SER A 375 -3.24 -29.92 4.32
C SER A 375 -2.15 -28.84 4.19
N SER A 376 -1.84 -28.14 5.27
CA SER A 376 -0.74 -27.17 5.29
C SER A 376 0.63 -27.78 4.96
N SER A 377 0.81 -29.10 5.18
CA SER A 377 2.01 -29.85 4.75
C SER A 377 2.10 -30.08 3.24
N GLN A 378 0.99 -29.93 2.50
CA GLN A 378 0.90 -30.11 1.05
C GLN A 378 0.79 -28.77 0.30
N MET A 379 1.05 -27.68 1.00
CA MET A 379 0.95 -26.31 0.48
C MET A 379 1.89 -26.08 -0.71
N GLN A 380 1.36 -25.53 -1.80
CA GLN A 380 2.08 -25.26 -3.05
C GLN A 380 1.96 -23.77 -3.42
N PRO A 381 2.96 -23.20 -4.13
CA PRO A 381 2.83 -21.85 -4.66
C PRO A 381 1.56 -21.68 -5.49
N GLY A 382 0.79 -20.64 -5.18
CA GLY A 382 -0.54 -20.39 -5.72
C GLY A 382 -1.68 -20.71 -4.74
N ASP A 383 -1.49 -21.59 -3.76
CA ASP A 383 -2.54 -21.88 -2.77
C ASP A 383 -2.90 -20.63 -1.95
N LEU A 384 -4.17 -20.49 -1.58
CA LEU A 384 -4.64 -19.47 -0.65
C LEU A 384 -4.32 -19.88 0.79
N VAL A 385 -3.77 -18.98 1.57
CA VAL A 385 -3.44 -19.17 2.98
C VAL A 385 -4.22 -18.19 3.85
N PHE A 386 -4.80 -18.67 4.95
CA PHE A 386 -5.68 -17.88 5.81
C PHE A 386 -5.09 -17.66 7.20
N PHE A 387 -5.43 -16.51 7.78
CA PHE A 387 -4.89 -16.07 9.07
C PHE A 387 -6.00 -15.53 9.97
N ASP A 388 -5.94 -15.84 11.25
CA ASP A 388 -6.83 -15.29 12.27
C ASP A 388 -6.28 -13.94 12.75
N THR A 389 -6.78 -12.84 12.16
CA THR A 389 -6.40 -11.48 12.51
C THR A 389 -7.41 -10.86 13.49
N TYR A 390 -8.37 -10.07 13.02
CA TYR A 390 -9.46 -9.49 13.82
C TYR A 390 -10.61 -10.49 14.05
N LYS A 391 -10.72 -11.49 13.19
CA LYS A 391 -11.63 -12.64 13.35
C LYS A 391 -10.98 -13.89 12.77
N LYS A 392 -11.63 -15.03 12.95
CA LYS A 392 -11.23 -16.29 12.33
C LYS A 392 -11.29 -16.15 10.81
N ASP A 393 -10.22 -16.60 10.12
CA ASP A 393 -10.03 -16.41 8.68
C ASP A 393 -10.14 -14.92 8.25
N GLY A 394 -9.77 -13.98 9.13
CA GLY A 394 -9.91 -12.53 8.89
C GLY A 394 -8.95 -11.97 7.84
N HIS A 395 -7.94 -12.73 7.40
CA HIS A 395 -7.00 -12.33 6.37
C HIS A 395 -6.66 -13.50 5.45
N VAL A 396 -6.36 -13.17 4.18
CA VAL A 396 -6.01 -14.14 3.14
C VAL A 396 -4.85 -13.62 2.29
N GLY A 397 -3.99 -14.52 1.83
CA GLY A 397 -2.94 -14.25 0.85
C GLY A 397 -2.68 -15.43 -0.06
N ILE A 398 -1.80 -15.26 -1.03
CA ILE A 398 -1.38 -16.28 -1.99
C ILE A 398 -0.02 -16.79 -1.57
N TYR A 399 0.11 -18.07 -1.29
CA TYR A 399 1.38 -18.69 -0.96
C TYR A 399 2.36 -18.61 -2.14
N VAL A 400 3.57 -18.13 -1.90
CA VAL A 400 4.60 -17.97 -2.95
C VAL A 400 5.76 -18.95 -2.80
N GLY A 401 5.66 -19.88 -1.83
CA GLY A 401 6.74 -20.83 -1.52
C GLY A 401 7.68 -20.34 -0.42
N GLY A 402 8.50 -21.25 0.11
CA GLY A 402 9.53 -20.92 1.11
C GLY A 402 8.99 -20.32 2.41
N GLY A 403 7.76 -20.67 2.82
CA GLY A 403 7.11 -20.14 4.02
C GLY A 403 6.73 -18.66 3.89
N LYS A 404 6.44 -18.17 2.67
CA LYS A 404 6.07 -16.78 2.38
C LYS A 404 4.76 -16.73 1.60
N PHE A 405 4.04 -15.63 1.75
CA PHE A 405 2.85 -15.32 0.96
C PHE A 405 2.88 -13.87 0.46
N ILE A 406 2.21 -13.60 -0.63
CA ILE A 406 1.92 -12.26 -1.12
C ILE A 406 0.46 -11.92 -0.80
N GLY A 407 0.22 -10.72 -0.29
CA GLY A 407 -1.12 -10.25 0.08
C GLY A 407 -1.13 -8.75 0.34
N ALA A 408 -2.32 -8.13 0.28
CA ALA A 408 -2.50 -6.75 0.70
C ALA A 408 -2.60 -6.71 2.23
N GLN A 409 -1.66 -6.01 2.87
CA GLN A 409 -1.50 -5.94 4.33
C GLN A 409 -1.70 -4.50 4.80
N SER A 410 -2.26 -4.33 6.00
CA SER A 410 -2.63 -3.01 6.54
C SER A 410 -1.46 -2.02 6.66
N SER A 411 -0.26 -2.51 6.95
CA SER A 411 0.93 -1.67 7.16
C SER A 411 1.80 -1.44 5.94
N THR A 412 1.65 -2.25 4.88
CA THR A 412 2.58 -2.24 3.73
C THR A 412 1.89 -2.18 2.38
N GLY A 413 0.55 -2.26 2.33
CA GLY A 413 -0.15 -2.57 1.09
C GLY A 413 0.20 -3.97 0.61
N VAL A 414 0.28 -4.20 -0.68
CA VAL A 414 0.72 -5.48 -1.25
C VAL A 414 2.20 -5.70 -0.97
N ALA A 415 2.48 -6.79 -0.28
CA ALA A 415 3.85 -7.16 0.08
C ALA A 415 4.00 -8.69 0.21
N ILE A 416 5.23 -9.17 0.09
CA ILE A 416 5.59 -10.55 0.42
C ILE A 416 5.96 -10.60 1.90
N ALA A 417 5.22 -11.40 2.69
CA ALA A 417 5.43 -11.58 4.10
C ALA A 417 5.89 -13.00 4.44
N ASN A 418 6.65 -13.13 5.53
CA ASN A 418 7.10 -14.41 6.05
C ASN A 418 6.05 -14.95 7.02
N MET A 419 5.46 -16.12 6.70
CA MET A 419 4.49 -16.83 7.55
C MET A 419 5.13 -17.96 8.40
N SER A 420 6.46 -18.14 8.29
CA SER A 420 7.19 -19.12 9.11
C SER A 420 7.74 -18.53 10.40
N SER A 421 7.65 -17.20 10.60
CA SER A 421 8.13 -16.49 11.79
C SER A 421 7.30 -15.24 12.08
N GLY A 422 7.42 -14.73 13.32
CA GLY A 422 6.80 -13.47 13.75
C GLY A 422 5.27 -13.49 13.74
N TYR A 423 4.66 -12.33 13.46
CA TYR A 423 3.22 -12.11 13.51
C TYR A 423 2.43 -13.11 12.66
N TRP A 424 2.79 -13.28 11.40
CA TRP A 424 2.04 -14.14 10.49
C TRP A 424 2.13 -15.62 10.82
N LYS A 425 3.23 -16.08 11.46
CA LYS A 425 3.30 -17.44 11.99
C LYS A 425 2.28 -17.67 13.11
N GLN A 426 2.12 -16.69 14.00
CA GLN A 426 1.16 -16.77 15.11
C GLN A 426 -0.30 -16.73 14.63
N LYS A 427 -0.55 -16.01 13.52
CA LYS A 427 -1.87 -15.81 12.94
C LYS A 427 -2.29 -16.87 11.93
N PHE A 428 -1.35 -17.64 11.39
CA PHE A 428 -1.67 -18.72 10.45
C PHE A 428 -2.46 -19.82 11.14
N ASN A 429 -3.70 -20.06 10.70
CA ASN A 429 -4.63 -20.99 11.32
C ASN A 429 -4.61 -22.41 10.71
N GLY A 430 -3.70 -22.65 9.75
CA GLY A 430 -3.56 -23.96 9.08
C GLY A 430 -4.50 -24.16 7.89
N ARG A 431 -5.42 -23.22 7.62
CA ARG A 431 -6.31 -23.31 6.45
C ARG A 431 -5.55 -22.97 5.18
N VAL A 432 -5.60 -23.90 4.23
CA VAL A 432 -5.04 -23.75 2.87
C VAL A 432 -6.09 -24.16 1.87
N VAL A 433 -6.31 -23.36 0.84
CA VAL A 433 -7.29 -23.63 -0.23
C VAL A 433 -6.59 -23.59 -1.58
N ARG A 434 -6.68 -24.66 -2.33
CA ARG A 434 -6.16 -24.78 -3.70
C ARG A 434 -7.25 -24.44 -4.70
N ILE A 435 -6.94 -23.51 -5.59
CA ILE A 435 -7.82 -23.04 -6.64
C ILE A 435 -7.60 -23.86 -7.92
#